data_6485fbcbb2fc49b9e08f4bf1868979bf
#
_entry.id   6485fbcbb2fc49b9e08f4bf1868979bf
#
_cell.length_a   1.000
_cell.length_b   1.000
_cell.length_c   1.000
_cell.angle_alpha   90.00
_cell.angle_beta   90.00
_cell.angle_gamma   90.00
#
_symmetry.space_group_name_H-M   'P 1'
#
loop_
_entity.id
_entity.type
_entity.pdbx_description
1 polymer ?
#
loop_
_entity_poly.entity_id
_entity_poly.type
_entity_poly.pdbx_seq_one_letter_code
_entity_poly.pdbx_strand_id
1 'polypeptide(L)'
;MAETETRIAVLVTCHNRRELTLRCLRTLADQAHFREDDLFLVDDGSTDGTGDAVRALMPGAHVISGDGSLFWNGGMRLAWESALASGQTYDFFLWLNDDVEILPGALAMMVRDADAVVPRGGPVIVAAATHDRDTGELTYGAHRRPHPGRPLRMGLVAPTGKPERVDTISGNIALISGSSVGSIGIISPAFRHIYGDLDYGLRAVAAGIPVLLASQPGGYCGGNPVAGTSVDAALPKLNRLKKRWKEAGRIHGVDWRRFVALHGGGPLVQLGHRVMPYLRILLDKPHRHAAGDAAKP
;
A
#
# COMPACT_ATOMS: atom_id res chain seq x y z
N MET A 1 -26.63 -18.62 -16.82
CA MET A 1 -25.16 -18.76 -16.93
C MET A 1 -24.66 -18.73 -15.51
N ALA A 2 -23.92 -19.78 -15.04
CA ALA A 2 -23.29 -19.72 -13.73
C ALA A 2 -22.34 -18.53 -13.71
N GLU A 3 -22.50 -17.62 -12.74
CA GLU A 3 -21.50 -16.59 -12.48
C GLU A 3 -20.19 -17.31 -12.21
N THR A 4 -19.20 -17.14 -13.08
CA THR A 4 -17.85 -17.62 -12.79
C THR A 4 -17.39 -16.91 -11.52
N GLU A 5 -17.12 -17.69 -10.48
CA GLU A 5 -16.64 -17.20 -9.19
C GLU A 5 -15.37 -16.38 -9.40
N THR A 6 -15.32 -15.16 -8.87
CA THR A 6 -14.13 -14.29 -8.94
C THR A 6 -13.03 -14.89 -8.07
N ARG A 7 -11.86 -15.16 -8.67
CA ARG A 7 -10.71 -15.73 -7.97
C ARG A 7 -9.66 -14.65 -7.67
N ILE A 8 -9.26 -14.54 -6.40
CA ILE A 8 -8.35 -13.50 -5.90
C ILE A 8 -7.14 -14.14 -5.24
N ALA A 9 -5.94 -13.90 -5.78
CA ALA A 9 -4.71 -14.20 -5.06
C ALA A 9 -4.45 -13.13 -4.00
N VAL A 10 -4.32 -13.53 -2.74
CA VAL A 10 -4.02 -12.59 -1.64
C VAL A 10 -2.53 -12.62 -1.35
N LEU A 11 -1.90 -11.44 -1.37
CA LEU A 11 -0.48 -11.23 -1.22
C LEU A 11 -0.22 -10.48 0.09
N VAL A 12 0.53 -11.12 1.00
CA VAL A 12 0.85 -10.59 2.33
C VAL A 12 2.36 -10.70 2.57
N THR A 13 2.95 -9.75 3.28
CA THR A 13 4.29 -9.89 3.83
C THR A 13 4.30 -9.47 5.30
N CYS A 14 5.02 -10.22 6.14
CA CYS A 14 5.13 -9.95 7.57
C CYS A 14 6.56 -10.13 8.07
N HIS A 15 6.88 -9.51 9.20
CA HIS A 15 8.14 -9.68 9.93
C HIS A 15 7.96 -9.35 11.40
N ASN A 16 8.10 -10.36 12.30
CA ASN A 16 7.98 -10.20 13.75
C ASN A 16 6.70 -9.48 14.20
N ARG A 17 5.54 -9.87 13.65
CA ARG A 17 4.22 -9.27 13.92
C ARG A 17 3.12 -10.31 14.14
N ARG A 18 3.45 -11.39 14.86
CA ARG A 18 2.56 -12.56 15.00
C ARG A 18 1.11 -12.20 15.30
N GLU A 19 0.85 -11.42 16.35
CA GLU A 19 -0.54 -11.13 16.78
C GLU A 19 -1.30 -10.26 15.76
N LEU A 20 -0.62 -9.29 15.13
CA LEU A 20 -1.21 -8.45 14.10
C LEU A 20 -1.54 -9.29 12.86
N THR A 21 -0.58 -10.09 12.38
CA THR A 21 -0.74 -10.97 11.22
C THR A 21 -1.91 -11.94 11.43
N LEU A 22 -1.99 -12.61 12.59
CA LEU A 22 -3.10 -13.54 12.87
C LEU A 22 -4.46 -12.82 12.95
N ARG A 23 -4.50 -11.61 13.47
CA ARG A 23 -5.73 -10.79 13.50
C ARG A 23 -6.18 -10.41 12.10
N CYS A 24 -5.26 -9.93 11.26
CA CYS A 24 -5.51 -9.63 9.85
C CYS A 24 -6.09 -10.86 9.12
N LEU A 25 -5.45 -12.03 9.27
CA LEU A 25 -5.87 -13.24 8.58
C LEU A 25 -7.23 -13.77 9.04
N ARG A 26 -7.60 -13.60 10.33
CA ARG A 26 -8.94 -13.95 10.80
C ARG A 26 -10.02 -13.09 10.13
N THR A 27 -9.80 -11.79 10.00
CA THR A 27 -10.77 -10.91 9.31
C THR A 27 -10.79 -11.13 7.79
N LEU A 28 -9.69 -11.62 7.22
CA LEU A 28 -9.61 -12.04 5.82
C LEU A 28 -10.43 -13.31 5.59
N ALA A 29 -10.38 -14.29 6.52
CA ALA A 29 -11.11 -15.56 6.41
C ALA A 29 -12.62 -15.37 6.28
N ASP A 30 -13.17 -14.29 6.83
CA ASP A 30 -14.59 -13.95 6.77
C ASP A 30 -15.01 -13.26 5.46
N GLN A 31 -14.08 -13.01 4.54
CA GLN A 31 -14.38 -12.30 3.29
C GLN A 31 -14.92 -13.23 2.20
N ALA A 32 -15.93 -12.78 1.49
CA ALA A 32 -16.32 -13.41 0.21
C ALA A 32 -15.12 -13.33 -0.78
N HIS A 33 -15.03 -14.33 -1.65
CA HIS A 33 -13.93 -14.51 -2.63
C HIS A 33 -12.56 -14.87 -2.03
N PHE A 34 -12.44 -15.00 -0.71
CA PHE A 34 -11.20 -15.51 -0.09
C PHE A 34 -11.18 -17.05 -0.08
N ARG A 35 -10.00 -17.59 -0.39
CA ARG A 35 -9.67 -19.01 -0.31
C ARG A 35 -8.27 -19.16 0.27
N GLU A 36 -8.07 -20.09 1.19
CA GLU A 36 -6.77 -20.30 1.82
C GLU A 36 -5.68 -20.69 0.81
N ASP A 37 -6.02 -21.53 -0.18
CA ASP A 37 -5.14 -21.98 -1.24
C ASP A 37 -4.73 -20.87 -2.23
N ASP A 38 -5.32 -19.68 -2.13
CA ASP A 38 -4.97 -18.49 -2.89
C ASP A 38 -4.27 -17.41 -2.02
N LEU A 39 -3.90 -17.76 -0.77
CA LEU A 39 -3.07 -16.90 0.11
C LEU A 39 -1.58 -17.19 -0.07
N PHE A 40 -0.83 -16.18 -0.47
CA PHE A 40 0.63 -16.17 -0.59
C PHE A 40 1.21 -15.19 0.43
N LEU A 41 1.71 -15.74 1.55
CA LEU A 41 2.27 -14.96 2.64
C LEU A 41 3.78 -15.15 2.71
N VAL A 42 4.53 -14.07 2.63
CA VAL A 42 5.98 -14.05 2.86
C VAL A 42 6.25 -13.68 4.31
N ASP A 43 6.80 -14.66 5.05
CA ASP A 43 7.39 -14.42 6.37
C ASP A 43 8.86 -14.04 6.18
N ASP A 44 9.18 -12.74 6.24
CA ASP A 44 10.53 -12.22 5.97
C ASP A 44 11.45 -12.39 7.19
N GLY A 45 11.71 -13.65 7.54
CA GLY A 45 12.67 -14.01 8.58
C GLY A 45 12.20 -13.69 10.01
N SER A 46 10.92 -13.90 10.33
CA SER A 46 10.43 -13.72 11.70
C SER A 46 11.07 -14.71 12.68
N THR A 47 11.32 -14.23 13.90
CA THR A 47 11.87 -15.01 15.02
C THR A 47 10.86 -15.20 16.16
N ASP A 48 9.67 -14.60 16.05
CA ASP A 48 8.59 -14.66 17.05
C ASP A 48 7.58 -15.79 16.82
N GLY A 49 7.86 -16.68 15.84
CA GLY A 49 6.98 -17.80 15.47
C GLY A 49 5.79 -17.39 14.60
N THR A 50 5.84 -16.21 13.94
CA THR A 50 4.76 -15.73 13.05
C THR A 50 4.45 -16.79 11.96
N GLY A 51 5.45 -17.25 11.21
CA GLY A 51 5.23 -18.20 10.10
C GLY A 51 4.58 -19.51 10.52
N ASP A 52 5.00 -20.08 11.65
CA ASP A 52 4.41 -21.33 12.18
C ASP A 52 2.97 -21.12 12.65
N ALA A 53 2.70 -19.97 13.27
CA ALA A 53 1.36 -19.63 13.70
C ALA A 53 0.40 -19.42 12.51
N VAL A 54 0.89 -18.87 11.38
CA VAL A 54 0.12 -18.76 10.14
C VAL A 54 -0.17 -20.13 9.54
N ARG A 55 0.82 -21.03 9.45
CA ARG A 55 0.62 -22.41 8.96
C ARG A 55 -0.39 -23.20 9.81
N ALA A 56 -0.40 -22.93 11.14
CA ALA A 56 -1.38 -23.55 12.02
C ALA A 56 -2.79 -22.98 11.87
N LEU A 57 -2.92 -21.66 11.60
CA LEU A 57 -4.21 -21.01 11.41
C LEU A 57 -4.82 -21.29 10.04
N MET A 58 -4.00 -21.30 9.00
CA MET A 58 -4.38 -21.47 7.58
C MET A 58 -3.50 -22.53 6.91
N PRO A 59 -3.80 -23.83 7.10
CA PRO A 59 -2.97 -24.92 6.57
C PRO A 59 -2.89 -24.95 5.04
N GLY A 60 -3.87 -24.40 4.34
CA GLY A 60 -3.90 -24.30 2.87
C GLY A 60 -3.05 -23.16 2.31
N ALA A 61 -2.58 -22.22 3.15
CA ALA A 61 -1.84 -21.05 2.69
C ALA A 61 -0.41 -21.37 2.23
N HIS A 62 0.06 -20.68 1.22
CA HIS A 62 1.45 -20.69 0.77
C HIS A 62 2.29 -19.76 1.64
N VAL A 63 2.91 -20.31 2.70
CA VAL A 63 3.79 -19.53 3.59
C VAL A 63 5.24 -19.66 3.13
N ILE A 64 5.76 -18.60 2.55
CA ILE A 64 7.09 -18.49 1.92
C ILE A 64 8.05 -17.84 2.92
N SER A 65 9.24 -18.43 3.13
CA SER A 65 10.24 -17.88 4.02
C SER A 65 11.14 -16.90 3.28
N GLY A 66 11.28 -15.68 3.80
CA GLY A 66 12.29 -14.69 3.41
C GLY A 66 13.54 -14.78 4.28
N ASP A 67 14.53 -13.94 3.99
CA ASP A 67 15.83 -13.90 4.68
C ASP A 67 15.95 -12.75 5.71
N GLY A 68 14.88 -11.99 5.93
CA GLY A 68 14.85 -10.83 6.82
C GLY A 68 15.33 -9.53 6.15
N SER A 69 15.59 -9.56 4.84
CA SER A 69 16.09 -8.40 4.09
C SER A 69 15.18 -7.93 2.96
N LEU A 70 14.03 -8.56 2.77
CA LEU A 70 13.08 -8.26 1.70
C LEU A 70 12.34 -6.96 1.95
N PHE A 71 12.00 -6.67 3.21
CA PHE A 71 11.14 -5.57 3.58
C PHE A 71 9.77 -5.66 2.87
N TRP A 72 8.95 -4.60 2.97
CA TRP A 72 7.59 -4.66 2.42
C TRP A 72 7.58 -4.89 0.91
N ASN A 73 8.33 -4.10 0.15
CA ASN A 73 8.28 -4.17 -1.32
C ASN A 73 8.84 -5.49 -1.87
N GLY A 74 9.95 -5.96 -1.31
CA GLY A 74 10.56 -7.24 -1.71
C GLY A 74 9.70 -8.43 -1.32
N GLY A 75 9.13 -8.43 -0.10
CA GLY A 75 8.22 -9.47 0.36
C GLY A 75 6.95 -9.53 -0.48
N MET A 76 6.30 -8.38 -0.76
CA MET A 76 5.13 -8.29 -1.62
C MET A 76 5.43 -8.78 -3.05
N ARG A 77 6.63 -8.44 -3.57
CA ARG A 77 7.08 -8.90 -4.87
C ARG A 77 7.23 -10.42 -4.91
N LEU A 78 7.88 -11.01 -3.90
CA LEU A 78 8.07 -12.46 -3.80
C LEU A 78 6.74 -13.19 -3.68
N ALA A 79 5.80 -12.69 -2.87
CA ALA A 79 4.44 -13.23 -2.79
C ALA A 79 3.75 -13.21 -4.15
N TRP A 80 3.90 -12.12 -4.91
CA TRP A 80 3.29 -11.99 -6.23
C TRP A 80 3.92 -12.94 -7.26
N GLU A 81 5.24 -13.02 -7.29
CA GLU A 81 5.97 -13.95 -8.16
C GLU A 81 5.54 -15.41 -7.87
N SER A 82 5.36 -15.76 -6.58
CA SER A 82 4.89 -17.08 -6.16
C SER A 82 3.45 -17.37 -6.62
N ALA A 83 2.55 -16.36 -6.52
CA ALA A 83 1.19 -16.49 -7.03
C ALA A 83 1.15 -16.67 -8.54
N LEU A 84 1.97 -15.95 -9.30
CA LEU A 84 2.07 -16.10 -10.75
C LEU A 84 2.68 -17.46 -11.15
N ALA A 85 3.59 -18.00 -10.33
CA ALA A 85 4.21 -19.30 -10.56
C ALA A 85 3.33 -20.50 -10.15
N SER A 86 2.20 -20.29 -9.47
CA SER A 86 1.30 -21.36 -8.99
C SER A 86 0.60 -22.11 -10.12
N GLY A 87 0.64 -21.59 -11.35
CA GLY A 87 -0.09 -22.15 -12.49
C GLY A 87 -1.60 -21.85 -12.48
N GLN A 88 -2.08 -21.11 -11.48
CA GLN A 88 -3.47 -20.68 -11.39
C GLN A 88 -3.69 -19.35 -12.13
N THR A 89 -4.91 -19.15 -12.62
CA THR A 89 -5.34 -17.88 -13.19
C THR A 89 -6.16 -17.12 -12.17
N TYR A 90 -5.80 -15.89 -11.92
CA TYR A 90 -6.49 -15.01 -10.99
C TYR A 90 -7.12 -13.83 -11.73
N ASP A 91 -8.38 -13.53 -11.38
CA ASP A 91 -9.06 -12.30 -11.86
C ASP A 91 -8.41 -11.08 -11.23
N PHE A 92 -8.03 -11.20 -9.94
CA PHE A 92 -7.41 -10.13 -9.18
C PHE A 92 -6.27 -10.64 -8.29
N PHE A 93 -5.37 -9.70 -7.95
CA PHE A 93 -4.36 -9.81 -6.91
C PHE A 93 -4.69 -8.78 -5.83
N LEU A 94 -4.79 -9.20 -4.58
CA LEU A 94 -5.02 -8.34 -3.43
C LEU A 94 -3.71 -8.11 -2.69
N TRP A 95 -3.19 -6.88 -2.65
CA TRP A 95 -2.21 -6.51 -1.64
C TRP A 95 -2.91 -6.29 -0.32
N LEU A 96 -2.40 -6.90 0.72
CA LEU A 96 -2.92 -6.76 2.08
C LEU A 96 -1.76 -6.65 3.06
N ASN A 97 -1.74 -5.57 3.85
CA ASN A 97 -0.79 -5.44 4.93
C ASN A 97 -1.20 -6.34 6.11
N ASP A 98 -0.19 -6.88 6.79
CA ASP A 98 -0.32 -7.82 7.91
C ASP A 98 -0.92 -7.21 9.20
N ASP A 99 -1.14 -5.88 9.22
CA ASP A 99 -1.71 -5.11 10.34
C ASP A 99 -3.08 -4.51 10.05
N VAL A 100 -3.71 -4.90 8.94
CA VAL A 100 -5.06 -4.45 8.57
C VAL A 100 -6.11 -5.39 9.16
N GLU A 101 -7.13 -4.82 9.79
CA GLU A 101 -8.37 -5.52 10.11
C GLU A 101 -9.42 -5.18 9.04
N ILE A 102 -9.74 -6.15 8.18
CA ILE A 102 -10.64 -5.95 7.05
C ILE A 102 -12.10 -5.88 7.53
N LEU A 103 -12.84 -4.90 7.03
CA LEU A 103 -14.27 -4.77 7.33
C LEU A 103 -15.10 -5.84 6.60
N PRO A 104 -16.21 -6.32 7.20
CA PRO A 104 -17.10 -7.28 6.55
C PRO A 104 -17.55 -6.81 5.15
N GLY A 105 -17.42 -7.69 4.15
CA GLY A 105 -17.84 -7.41 2.78
C GLY A 105 -16.92 -6.48 1.97
N ALA A 106 -15.75 -6.09 2.50
CA ALA A 106 -14.84 -5.18 1.82
C ALA A 106 -14.35 -5.71 0.47
N LEU A 107 -13.96 -6.99 0.37
CA LEU A 107 -13.52 -7.56 -0.90
C LEU A 107 -14.64 -7.58 -1.94
N ALA A 108 -15.84 -8.00 -1.56
CA ALA A 108 -17.00 -7.97 -2.45
C ALA A 108 -17.35 -6.54 -2.91
N MET A 109 -17.22 -5.55 -2.03
CA MET A 109 -17.38 -4.14 -2.38
C MET A 109 -16.34 -3.70 -3.40
N MET A 110 -15.05 -4.02 -3.21
CA MET A 110 -13.98 -3.63 -4.14
C MET A 110 -14.14 -4.27 -5.53
N VAL A 111 -14.60 -5.53 -5.59
CA VAL A 111 -14.91 -6.21 -6.86
C VAL A 111 -16.09 -5.51 -7.57
N ARG A 112 -17.18 -5.20 -6.86
CA ARG A 112 -18.31 -4.45 -7.44
C ARG A 112 -17.89 -3.07 -7.94
N ASP A 113 -17.04 -2.37 -7.20
CA ASP A 113 -16.53 -1.05 -7.60
C ASP A 113 -15.66 -1.12 -8.86
N ALA A 114 -14.88 -2.18 -9.03
CA ALA A 114 -14.14 -2.45 -10.26
C ALA A 114 -15.08 -2.67 -11.44
N ASP A 115 -16.07 -3.57 -11.30
CA ASP A 115 -17.06 -3.93 -12.34
C ASP A 115 -17.97 -2.75 -12.70
N ALA A 116 -18.18 -1.79 -11.80
CA ALA A 116 -18.93 -0.57 -12.07
C ALA A 116 -18.20 0.42 -12.99
N VAL A 117 -16.87 0.32 -13.11
CA VAL A 117 -16.04 1.30 -13.86
C VAL A 117 -15.45 0.72 -15.14
N VAL A 118 -15.12 -0.58 -15.14
CA VAL A 118 -14.59 -1.28 -16.31
C VAL A 118 -15.37 -2.55 -16.58
N PRO A 119 -15.44 -3.04 -17.83
CA PRO A 119 -15.98 -4.35 -18.12
C PRO A 119 -15.23 -5.43 -17.32
N ARG A 120 -15.93 -6.48 -16.88
CA ARG A 120 -15.34 -7.59 -16.14
C ARG A 120 -14.10 -8.13 -16.84
N GLY A 121 -13.01 -8.30 -16.09
CA GLY A 121 -11.69 -8.68 -16.63
C GLY A 121 -10.90 -7.52 -17.25
N GLY A 122 -11.45 -6.31 -17.32
CA GLY A 122 -10.74 -5.11 -17.77
C GLY A 122 -9.65 -4.65 -16.79
N PRO A 123 -8.67 -3.86 -17.27
CA PRO A 123 -7.59 -3.37 -16.43
C PRO A 123 -8.10 -2.30 -15.44
N VAL A 124 -7.92 -2.54 -14.15
CA VAL A 124 -8.33 -1.63 -13.06
C VAL A 124 -7.52 -1.91 -11.80
N ILE A 125 -7.33 -0.89 -10.97
CA ILE A 125 -6.81 -0.99 -9.62
C ILE A 125 -7.81 -0.29 -8.69
N VAL A 126 -8.17 -0.95 -7.58
CA VAL A 126 -9.07 -0.40 -6.56
C VAL A 126 -8.37 -0.43 -5.21
N ALA A 127 -8.11 0.71 -4.58
CA ALA A 127 -7.62 0.77 -3.22
C ALA A 127 -8.76 1.12 -2.27
N ALA A 128 -8.87 0.42 -1.15
CA ALA A 128 -9.81 0.75 -0.10
C ALA A 128 -9.13 1.61 0.99
N ALA A 129 -9.87 2.58 1.51
CA ALA A 129 -9.42 3.41 2.62
C ALA A 129 -9.40 2.64 3.93
N THR A 130 -8.44 2.95 4.79
CA THR A 130 -8.41 2.48 6.17
C THR A 130 -8.51 3.66 7.14
N HIS A 131 -9.04 3.38 8.33
CA HIS A 131 -9.12 4.33 9.42
C HIS A 131 -8.40 3.78 10.65
N ASP A 132 -7.89 4.67 11.46
CA ASP A 132 -7.44 4.30 12.80
C ASP A 132 -8.65 3.93 13.64
N ARG A 133 -8.58 2.79 14.35
CA ARG A 133 -9.73 2.26 15.11
C ARG A 133 -10.11 3.14 16.30
N ASP A 134 -9.11 3.76 16.93
CA ASP A 134 -9.32 4.49 18.18
C ASP A 134 -9.70 5.96 17.92
N THR A 135 -9.10 6.57 16.91
CA THR A 135 -9.33 8.00 16.58
C THR A 135 -10.37 8.22 15.48
N GLY A 136 -10.65 7.19 14.66
CA GLY A 136 -11.50 7.30 13.47
C GLY A 136 -10.86 8.09 12.32
N GLU A 137 -9.60 8.52 12.46
CA GLU A 137 -8.90 9.26 11.43
C GLU A 137 -8.60 8.40 10.21
N LEU A 138 -8.70 8.99 9.02
CA LEU A 138 -8.31 8.35 7.76
C LEU A 138 -6.79 8.17 7.73
N THR A 139 -6.30 6.94 7.56
CA THR A 139 -4.88 6.61 7.64
C THR A 139 -4.25 6.32 6.30
N TYR A 140 -4.85 5.44 5.49
CA TYR A 140 -4.35 5.03 4.18
C TYR A 140 -5.48 4.91 3.17
N GLY A 141 -5.14 4.64 1.91
CA GLY A 141 -6.10 4.44 0.81
C GLY A 141 -5.53 4.94 -0.51
N ALA A 142 -6.13 5.97 -1.08
CA ALA A 142 -5.73 6.50 -2.38
C ALA A 142 -5.41 7.99 -2.32
N HIS A 143 -4.63 8.46 -3.30
CA HIS A 143 -4.11 9.82 -3.28
C HIS A 143 -4.39 10.56 -4.58
N ARG A 144 -4.65 11.88 -4.48
CA ARG A 144 -4.69 12.81 -5.61
C ARG A 144 -3.50 13.77 -5.59
N ARG A 145 -3.09 14.19 -6.77
CA ARG A 145 -2.06 15.21 -7.01
C ARG A 145 -2.72 16.52 -7.43
N PRO A 146 -3.10 17.40 -6.49
CA PRO A 146 -3.91 18.59 -6.79
C PRO A 146 -3.16 19.67 -7.59
N HIS A 147 -1.82 19.55 -7.72
CA HIS A 147 -0.99 20.60 -8.33
C HIS A 147 -0.03 20.01 -9.39
N PRO A 148 -0.27 20.27 -10.68
CA PRO A 148 0.60 19.78 -11.76
C PRO A 148 2.09 20.17 -11.61
N GLY A 149 2.37 21.39 -11.16
CA GLY A 149 3.74 21.88 -10.91
C GLY A 149 4.40 21.32 -9.63
N ARG A 150 3.70 20.49 -8.87
CA ARG A 150 4.22 19.84 -7.64
C ARG A 150 3.83 18.35 -7.65
N PRO A 151 4.43 17.55 -8.55
CA PRO A 151 3.97 16.19 -8.85
C PRO A 151 4.00 15.23 -7.66
N LEU A 152 4.83 15.50 -6.65
CA LEU A 152 4.91 14.68 -5.43
C LEU A 152 4.13 15.28 -4.24
N ARG A 153 3.36 16.35 -4.47
CA ARG A 153 2.37 16.80 -3.49
C ARG A 153 1.10 15.98 -3.68
N MET A 154 0.89 15.05 -2.80
CA MET A 154 -0.26 14.15 -2.79
C MET A 154 -1.12 14.43 -1.58
N GLY A 155 -2.43 14.26 -1.72
CA GLY A 155 -3.41 14.31 -0.64
C GLY A 155 -4.17 13.01 -0.57
N LEU A 156 -4.39 12.50 0.63
CA LEU A 156 -5.23 11.33 0.87
C LEU A 156 -6.69 11.69 0.59
N VAL A 157 -7.44 10.77 -0.02
CA VAL A 157 -8.84 10.98 -0.44
C VAL A 157 -9.75 10.14 0.44
N ALA A 158 -10.81 10.75 0.98
CA ALA A 158 -11.83 10.04 1.75
C ALA A 158 -12.88 9.43 0.80
N PRO A 159 -13.43 8.23 1.11
CA PRO A 159 -14.53 7.63 0.36
C PRO A 159 -15.80 8.49 0.40
N THR A 160 -16.54 8.52 -0.72
CA THR A 160 -17.76 9.35 -0.88
C THR A 160 -19.03 8.56 -1.17
N GLY A 161 -19.00 7.24 -1.02
CA GLY A 161 -20.13 6.35 -1.31
C GLY A 161 -20.15 5.81 -2.73
N LYS A 162 -19.19 6.20 -3.57
CA LYS A 162 -19.02 5.68 -4.94
C LYS A 162 -17.53 5.56 -5.27
N PRO A 163 -17.13 4.66 -6.20
CA PRO A 163 -15.73 4.57 -6.63
C PRO A 163 -15.27 5.86 -7.33
N GLU A 164 -14.11 6.36 -6.97
CA GLU A 164 -13.55 7.60 -7.52
C GLU A 164 -12.18 7.40 -8.15
N ARG A 165 -11.94 8.02 -9.32
CA ARG A 165 -10.61 8.03 -9.94
C ARG A 165 -9.63 8.83 -9.11
N VAL A 166 -8.41 8.29 -8.96
CA VAL A 166 -7.31 8.87 -8.19
C VAL A 166 -5.99 8.74 -8.96
N ASP A 167 -4.93 9.36 -8.45
CA ASP A 167 -3.63 9.34 -9.15
C ASP A 167 -2.71 8.21 -8.70
N THR A 168 -2.87 7.74 -7.45
CA THR A 168 -2.07 6.62 -6.93
C THR A 168 -2.69 6.07 -5.63
N ILE A 169 -2.11 5.00 -5.09
CA ILE A 169 -2.64 4.22 -3.97
C ILE A 169 -1.58 3.97 -2.89
N SER A 170 -2.04 3.71 -1.67
CA SER A 170 -1.28 3.02 -0.62
C SER A 170 -1.56 1.51 -0.69
N GLY A 171 -0.54 0.70 -0.44
CA GLY A 171 -0.60 -0.75 -0.59
C GLY A 171 -1.26 -1.51 0.58
N ASN A 172 -1.97 -0.85 1.49
CA ASN A 172 -2.56 -1.50 2.68
C ASN A 172 -3.70 -2.46 2.33
N ILE A 173 -4.63 -2.04 1.45
CA ILE A 173 -5.67 -2.85 0.84
C ILE A 173 -5.80 -2.39 -0.61
N ALA A 174 -5.27 -3.14 -1.57
CA ALA A 174 -5.35 -2.78 -2.98
C ALA A 174 -5.64 -4.01 -3.85
N LEU A 175 -6.74 -3.97 -4.58
CA LEU A 175 -7.19 -4.98 -5.51
C LEU A 175 -6.74 -4.61 -6.92
N ILE A 176 -5.97 -5.48 -7.57
CA ILE A 176 -5.33 -5.24 -8.87
C ILE A 176 -5.79 -6.31 -9.84
N SER A 177 -6.43 -5.94 -10.94
CA SER A 177 -6.88 -6.92 -11.94
C SER A 177 -5.73 -7.64 -12.61
N GLY A 178 -5.91 -8.91 -12.98
CA GLY A 178 -4.91 -9.69 -13.71
C GLY A 178 -4.51 -9.06 -15.05
N SER A 179 -5.45 -8.39 -15.72
CA SER A 179 -5.19 -7.64 -16.95
C SER A 179 -4.31 -6.39 -16.73
N SER A 180 -4.39 -5.75 -15.56
CA SER A 180 -3.44 -4.68 -15.19
C SER A 180 -2.02 -5.24 -15.06
N VAL A 181 -1.88 -6.42 -14.44
CA VAL A 181 -0.56 -7.09 -14.32
C VAL A 181 0.01 -7.43 -15.69
N GLY A 182 -0.83 -7.94 -16.60
CA GLY A 182 -0.42 -8.18 -17.99
C GLY A 182 0.08 -6.93 -18.72
N SER A 183 -0.46 -5.75 -18.36
CA SER A 183 -0.14 -4.47 -19.02
C SER A 183 1.11 -3.79 -18.45
N ILE A 184 1.28 -3.75 -17.12
CA ILE A 184 2.34 -2.97 -16.47
C ILE A 184 3.27 -3.81 -15.59
N GLY A 185 3.09 -5.13 -15.57
CA GLY A 185 3.86 -6.04 -14.73
C GLY A 185 3.48 -5.93 -13.25
N ILE A 186 4.34 -6.47 -12.40
CA ILE A 186 4.19 -6.44 -10.93
C ILE A 186 4.91 -5.23 -10.31
N ILE A 187 4.91 -5.18 -8.98
CA ILE A 187 5.59 -4.12 -8.22
C ILE A 187 7.08 -4.03 -8.58
N SER A 188 7.60 -2.80 -8.70
CA SER A 188 8.96 -2.56 -9.18
C SER A 188 10.03 -3.03 -8.19
N PRO A 189 11.09 -3.75 -8.61
CA PRO A 189 12.23 -4.09 -7.77
C PRO A 189 13.13 -2.89 -7.44
N ALA A 190 12.85 -1.72 -8.03
CA ALA A 190 13.61 -0.51 -7.79
C ALA A 190 13.48 0.00 -6.35
N PHE A 191 12.39 -0.34 -5.66
CA PHE A 191 12.12 0.03 -4.27
C PHE A 191 12.34 -1.17 -3.35
N ARG A 192 12.78 -0.90 -2.13
CA ARG A 192 12.99 -1.96 -1.13
C ARG A 192 11.89 -1.99 -0.08
N HIS A 193 11.43 -0.81 0.39
CA HIS A 193 10.49 -0.74 1.50
C HIS A 193 9.31 0.18 1.22
N ILE A 194 9.53 1.43 0.79
CA ILE A 194 8.49 2.44 0.62
C ILE A 194 8.41 2.93 -0.83
N TYR A 195 7.29 3.56 -1.20
CA TYR A 195 7.00 4.15 -2.51
C TYR A 195 6.76 3.16 -3.66
N GLY A 196 6.91 1.84 -3.46
CA GLY A 196 6.62 0.88 -4.52
C GLY A 196 5.13 0.84 -4.88
N ASP A 197 4.26 1.02 -3.90
CA ASP A 197 2.82 1.15 -4.05
C ASP A 197 2.42 2.44 -4.79
N LEU A 198 2.98 3.58 -4.36
CA LEU A 198 2.77 4.86 -5.04
C LEU A 198 3.30 4.84 -6.48
N ASP A 199 4.48 4.24 -6.72
CA ASP A 199 5.03 4.04 -8.06
C ASP A 199 4.10 3.21 -8.93
N TYR A 200 3.55 2.13 -8.37
CA TYR A 200 2.66 1.22 -9.11
C TYR A 200 1.39 1.94 -9.58
N GLY A 201 0.73 2.68 -8.68
CA GLY A 201 -0.44 3.48 -9.04
C GLY A 201 -0.13 4.55 -10.10
N LEU A 202 1.00 5.27 -9.97
CA LEU A 202 1.42 6.27 -10.95
C LEU A 202 1.74 5.66 -12.31
N ARG A 203 2.37 4.48 -12.37
CA ARG A 203 2.61 3.73 -13.62
C ARG A 203 1.30 3.28 -14.26
N ALA A 204 0.34 2.82 -13.46
CA ALA A 204 -0.97 2.43 -13.93
C ALA A 204 -1.70 3.61 -14.60
N VAL A 205 -1.76 4.76 -13.94
CA VAL A 205 -2.36 5.97 -14.51
C VAL A 205 -1.65 6.40 -15.79
N ALA A 206 -0.32 6.35 -15.83
CA ALA A 206 0.46 6.66 -17.04
C ALA A 206 0.18 5.70 -18.21
N ALA A 207 -0.17 4.45 -17.92
CA ALA A 207 -0.59 3.44 -18.89
C ALA A 207 -2.09 3.52 -19.26
N GLY A 208 -2.83 4.51 -18.73
CA GLY A 208 -4.27 4.68 -18.99
C GLY A 208 -5.18 3.73 -18.18
N ILE A 209 -4.63 2.98 -17.24
CA ILE A 209 -5.39 2.07 -16.37
C ILE A 209 -6.13 2.90 -15.31
N PRO A 210 -7.45 2.69 -15.13
CA PRO A 210 -8.19 3.31 -14.04
C PRO A 210 -7.65 2.89 -12.68
N VAL A 211 -7.27 3.88 -11.86
CA VAL A 211 -6.92 3.71 -10.46
C VAL A 211 -8.02 4.35 -9.62
N LEU A 212 -8.63 3.60 -8.73
CA LEU A 212 -9.83 3.97 -8.01
C LEU A 212 -9.61 3.95 -6.49
N LEU A 213 -10.25 4.88 -5.80
CA LEU A 213 -10.60 4.73 -4.40
C LEU A 213 -11.94 4.01 -4.34
N ALA A 214 -12.05 2.98 -3.52
CA ALA A 214 -13.29 2.23 -3.29
C ALA A 214 -14.38 3.12 -2.69
N SER A 215 -15.63 2.74 -2.93
CA SER A 215 -16.82 3.50 -2.51
C SER A 215 -16.96 3.65 -0.99
N GLN A 216 -16.45 2.68 -0.22
CA GLN A 216 -16.52 2.63 1.24
C GLN A 216 -15.13 2.31 1.83
N PRO A 217 -14.89 2.56 3.14
CA PRO A 217 -13.71 2.07 3.83
C PRO A 217 -13.61 0.55 3.78
N GLY A 218 -12.39 0.02 3.64
CA GLY A 218 -12.13 -1.40 3.58
C GLY A 218 -11.64 -2.02 4.89
N GLY A 219 -11.13 -1.21 5.82
CA GLY A 219 -10.54 -1.76 7.04
C GLY A 219 -10.10 -0.73 8.07
N TYR A 220 -9.57 -1.25 9.17
CA TYR A 220 -8.85 -0.48 10.16
C TYR A 220 -7.36 -0.78 10.07
N CYS A 221 -6.55 0.27 10.14
CA CYS A 221 -5.10 0.19 10.21
C CYS A 221 -4.58 1.46 10.90
N GLY A 222 -3.78 1.33 11.93
CA GLY A 222 -3.17 2.48 12.62
C GLY A 222 -2.19 3.22 11.72
N GLY A 223 -2.11 4.52 11.86
CA GLY A 223 -1.12 5.34 11.18
C GLY A 223 0.30 5.09 11.71
N ASN A 224 1.32 5.28 10.87
CA ASN A 224 2.71 5.19 11.33
C ASN A 224 3.02 6.28 12.37
N PRO A 225 3.59 5.93 13.53
CA PRO A 225 3.86 6.90 14.59
C PRO A 225 4.89 7.94 14.13
N VAL A 226 4.59 9.21 14.37
CA VAL A 226 5.47 10.35 14.09
C VAL A 226 6.53 10.52 15.18
N ALA A 227 6.22 10.10 16.42
CA ALA A 227 7.07 10.26 17.58
C ALA A 227 8.49 9.71 17.34
N GLY A 228 9.49 10.49 17.71
CA GLY A 228 10.89 10.12 17.56
C GLY A 228 11.45 10.17 16.13
N THR A 229 10.68 10.55 15.12
CA THR A 229 11.15 10.71 13.72
C THR A 229 11.70 12.12 13.45
N SER A 230 12.23 12.36 12.23
CA SER A 230 12.68 13.71 11.83
C SER A 230 11.53 14.72 11.69
N VAL A 231 10.29 14.24 11.61
CA VAL A 231 9.09 15.08 11.49
C VAL A 231 8.41 15.34 12.83
N ASP A 232 8.87 14.72 13.90
CA ASP A 232 8.37 14.93 15.26
C ASP A 232 8.66 16.35 15.73
N ALA A 233 7.61 17.18 15.80
CA ALA A 233 7.71 18.58 16.20
C ALA A 233 8.11 18.78 17.69
N ALA A 234 7.94 17.75 18.53
CA ALA A 234 8.36 17.79 19.93
C ALA A 234 9.89 17.73 20.10
N LEU A 235 10.63 17.27 19.07
CA LEU A 235 12.07 17.21 19.11
C LEU A 235 12.74 18.54 18.75
N PRO A 236 13.88 18.91 19.38
CA PRO A 236 14.68 20.07 19.01
C PRO A 236 15.10 20.03 17.52
N LYS A 237 15.10 21.19 16.85
CA LYS A 237 15.42 21.33 15.41
C LYS A 237 16.71 20.63 14.99
N LEU A 238 17.77 20.79 15.79
CA LEU A 238 19.08 20.15 15.53
C LEU A 238 18.98 18.61 15.54
N ASN A 239 18.19 18.06 16.46
CA ASN A 239 17.98 16.61 16.53
C ASN A 239 17.17 16.12 15.32
N ARG A 240 16.14 16.88 14.90
CA ARG A 240 15.35 16.60 13.70
C ARG A 240 16.23 16.63 12.44
N LEU A 241 17.11 17.64 12.28
CA LEU A 241 18.05 17.71 11.16
C LEU A 241 19.04 16.54 11.14
N LYS A 242 19.63 16.18 12.30
CA LYS A 242 20.52 15.02 12.42
C LYS A 242 19.79 13.71 12.06
N LYS A 243 18.54 13.53 12.53
CA LYS A 243 17.71 12.37 12.18
C LYS A 243 17.43 12.35 10.67
N ARG A 244 17.01 13.46 10.10
CA ARG A 244 16.74 13.56 8.64
C ARG A 244 17.96 13.22 7.80
N TRP A 245 19.15 13.68 8.21
CA TRP A 245 20.39 13.34 7.54
C TRP A 245 20.70 11.84 7.61
N LYS A 246 20.52 11.22 8.78
CA LYS A 246 20.68 9.76 8.94
C LYS A 246 19.65 8.97 8.13
N GLU A 247 18.40 9.41 8.14
CA GLU A 247 17.32 8.79 7.36
C GLU A 247 17.61 8.84 5.85
N ALA A 248 18.19 9.93 5.36
CA ALA A 248 18.55 10.08 3.95
C ALA A 248 19.57 9.05 3.45
N GLY A 249 20.42 8.51 4.32
CA GLY A 249 21.39 7.44 4.01
C GLY A 249 20.81 6.03 4.14
N ARG A 250 19.65 5.85 4.74
CA ARG A 250 18.99 4.56 4.97
C ARG A 250 18.08 4.18 3.80
N ILE A 251 17.47 2.99 3.87
CA ILE A 251 16.54 2.45 2.85
C ILE A 251 15.51 3.49 2.44
N HIS A 252 14.81 4.11 3.38
CA HIS A 252 13.80 5.13 3.09
C HIS A 252 14.35 6.32 2.27
N GLY A 253 15.56 6.75 2.56
CA GLY A 253 16.17 7.84 1.80
C GLY A 253 16.62 7.43 0.40
N VAL A 254 17.03 6.18 0.21
CA VAL A 254 17.34 5.62 -1.11
C VAL A 254 16.09 5.53 -1.96
N ASP A 255 15.03 4.93 -1.41
CA ASP A 255 13.73 4.80 -2.09
C ASP A 255 13.14 6.17 -2.43
N TRP A 256 13.21 7.16 -1.51
CA TRP A 256 12.79 8.53 -1.77
C TRP A 256 13.53 9.16 -2.96
N ARG A 257 14.88 9.03 -3.02
CA ARG A 257 15.65 9.59 -4.14
C ARG A 257 15.26 8.96 -5.47
N ARG A 258 15.00 7.65 -5.48
CA ARG A 258 14.48 6.93 -6.67
C ARG A 258 13.10 7.42 -7.07
N PHE A 259 12.20 7.52 -6.11
CA PHE A 259 10.85 8.00 -6.35
C PHE A 259 10.84 9.43 -6.92
N VAL A 260 11.66 10.32 -6.35
CA VAL A 260 11.86 11.69 -6.87
C VAL A 260 12.44 11.67 -8.29
N ALA A 261 13.38 10.78 -8.59
CA ALA A 261 13.98 10.69 -9.92
C ALA A 261 12.96 10.23 -10.98
N LEU A 262 12.05 9.32 -10.62
CA LEU A 262 11.04 8.76 -11.54
C LEU A 262 9.83 9.69 -11.71
N HIS A 263 9.37 10.32 -10.62
CA HIS A 263 8.08 10.99 -10.58
C HIS A 263 8.15 12.47 -10.19
N GLY A 264 9.33 12.99 -9.83
CA GLY A 264 9.53 14.33 -9.29
C GLY A 264 9.51 15.47 -10.32
N GLY A 265 9.30 15.17 -11.60
CA GLY A 265 9.32 16.19 -12.65
C GLY A 265 10.73 16.61 -13.08
N GLY A 266 10.90 17.85 -13.55
CA GLY A 266 12.18 18.35 -14.04
C GLY A 266 13.26 18.52 -12.94
N PRO A 267 14.54 18.70 -13.32
CA PRO A 267 15.67 18.71 -12.38
C PRO A 267 15.57 19.71 -11.23
N LEU A 268 15.05 20.91 -11.48
CA LEU A 268 14.85 21.94 -10.45
C LEU A 268 13.79 21.55 -9.43
N VAL A 269 12.69 20.91 -9.88
CA VAL A 269 11.63 20.40 -8.99
C VAL A 269 12.16 19.26 -8.15
N GLN A 270 12.95 18.36 -8.74
CA GLN A 270 13.62 17.27 -8.03
C GLN A 270 14.58 17.79 -6.95
N LEU A 271 15.37 18.82 -7.26
CA LEU A 271 16.23 19.49 -6.27
C LEU A 271 15.39 20.06 -5.12
N GLY A 272 14.28 20.75 -5.45
CA GLY A 272 13.33 21.25 -4.48
C GLY A 272 12.83 20.14 -3.53
N HIS A 273 12.43 18.99 -4.06
CA HIS A 273 11.96 17.86 -3.25
C HIS A 273 13.04 17.30 -2.30
N ARG A 274 14.32 17.39 -2.68
CA ARG A 274 15.45 16.95 -1.83
C ARG A 274 15.79 17.95 -0.72
N VAL A 275 15.67 19.25 -0.99
CA VAL A 275 16.06 20.32 -0.06
C VAL A 275 14.93 20.73 0.87
N MET A 276 13.68 20.78 0.37
CA MET A 276 12.52 21.27 1.12
C MET A 276 12.28 20.60 2.49
N PRO A 277 12.51 19.29 2.69
CA PRO A 277 12.36 18.68 4.01
C PRO A 277 13.26 19.32 5.07
N TYR A 278 14.49 19.69 4.72
CA TYR A 278 15.43 20.37 5.62
C TYR A 278 15.00 21.82 5.90
N LEU A 279 14.59 22.53 4.87
CA LEU A 279 14.09 23.92 5.01
C LEU A 279 12.84 23.97 5.89
N ARG A 280 11.94 23.01 5.77
CA ARG A 280 10.75 22.92 6.64
C ARG A 280 11.12 22.77 8.11
N ILE A 281 12.11 21.92 8.43
CA ILE A 281 12.61 21.77 9.80
C ILE A 281 13.22 23.09 10.30
N LEU A 282 14.03 23.76 9.50
CA LEU A 282 14.66 25.05 9.85
C LEU A 282 13.62 26.15 10.10
N LEU A 283 12.59 26.22 9.25
CA LEU A 283 11.53 27.22 9.32
C LEU A 283 10.40 26.83 10.29
N ASP A 284 10.52 25.69 10.97
CA ASP A 284 9.51 25.15 11.90
C ASP A 284 8.12 25.01 11.30
N LYS A 285 8.06 24.85 9.98
CA LYS A 285 6.80 24.60 9.29
C LYS A 285 6.37 23.16 9.54
N PRO A 286 5.10 22.91 9.91
CA PRO A 286 4.61 21.56 10.13
C PRO A 286 4.87 20.73 8.88
N HIS A 287 5.31 19.48 9.10
CA HIS A 287 5.37 18.50 8.02
C HIS A 287 3.91 18.22 7.63
N ARG A 288 3.52 18.62 6.43
CA ARG A 288 2.25 18.16 5.88
C ARG A 288 2.42 16.69 5.55
N HIS A 289 1.90 15.81 6.41
CA HIS A 289 1.73 14.43 6.05
C HIS A 289 0.83 14.37 4.82
N ALA A 290 1.13 13.48 3.88
CA ALA A 290 0.23 13.16 2.78
C ALA A 290 -1.14 12.66 3.27
N ALA A 291 -1.30 12.42 4.56
CA ALA A 291 -2.47 11.89 5.23
C ALA A 291 -3.38 12.94 5.91
N GLY A 292 -3.24 14.24 5.71
CA GLY A 292 -3.95 15.15 6.59
C GLY A 292 -4.47 16.48 6.05
N ASP A 293 -4.52 16.72 4.75
CA ASP A 293 -5.25 17.87 4.18
C ASP A 293 -6.62 17.43 3.61
N ALA A 294 -7.44 16.75 4.42
CA ALA A 294 -8.88 16.76 4.21
C ALA A 294 -9.31 18.21 4.38
N ALA A 295 -9.81 18.83 3.32
CA ALA A 295 -10.28 20.20 3.30
C ALA A 295 -11.17 20.44 4.53
N LYS A 296 -10.75 21.38 5.38
CA LYS A 296 -11.72 22.09 6.23
C LYS A 296 -12.63 22.90 5.30
N PRO A 297 -13.96 22.90 5.60
CA PRO A 297 -14.96 23.58 4.79
C PRO A 297 -14.65 25.05 4.60
#